data_882308073229994910761f4a10a47cb6
#
_entry.id   882308073229994910761f4a10a47cb6
#
_cell.length_a   1.000
_cell.length_b   1.000
_cell.length_c   1.000
_cell.angle_alpha   90.00
_cell.angle_beta   90.00
_cell.angle_gamma   90.00
#
_symmetry.space_group_name_H-M   'P 1'
#
loop_
_entity.id
_entity.type
_entity.pdbx_description
1 polymer ?
#
loop_
_entity_poly.entity_id
_entity_poly.type
_entity_poly.pdbx_seq_one_letter_code
_entity_poly.pdbx_strand_id
1 'polypeptide(L)'
;GLSFDDFDTWSAKADSYNAQACRATFRSFKTSPGGVGAGALFGMARDHGWNEGNSTPRPAPERVKRPVEPPHKPAPAMGASELYGRFEAATNAHPYIAAKRAAGVPLDALRVVPAGDPLRIMGESMAGALVVPCIAMDGTLSTLQLIPPPDVAQRLKANGKPGKLNLPGHPVNGWFTVGTIAPGAVVYVAE
;
A
#
# COMPACT_ATOMS: atom_id res chain seq x y z
N GLY A 1 11.74 21.67 14.73
CA GLY A 1 11.59 20.24 15.04
C GLY A 1 11.80 20.03 16.53
N LEU A 2 11.33 18.93 17.10
CA LEU A 2 11.54 18.56 18.50
C LEU A 2 13.04 18.33 18.73
N SER A 3 13.63 19.03 19.73
CA SER A 3 15.03 18.82 20.10
C SER A 3 15.18 17.58 20.99
N PHE A 4 16.42 17.07 21.13
CA PHE A 4 16.68 15.99 22.09
C PHE A 4 16.38 16.44 23.53
N ASP A 5 16.71 17.67 23.88
CA ASP A 5 16.51 18.19 25.23
C ASP A 5 15.02 18.27 25.60
N ASP A 6 14.16 18.66 24.67
CA ASP A 6 12.70 18.65 24.88
C ASP A 6 12.19 17.22 25.09
N PHE A 7 12.66 16.27 24.30
CA PHE A 7 12.29 14.86 24.40
C PHE A 7 12.79 14.23 25.70
N ASP A 8 14.01 14.52 26.10
CA ASP A 8 14.63 14.04 27.33
C ASP A 8 13.91 14.59 28.57
N THR A 9 13.68 15.91 28.61
CA THR A 9 12.94 16.59 29.70
C THR A 9 11.53 16.03 29.87
N TRP A 10 10.86 15.74 28.74
CA TRP A 10 9.53 15.13 28.79
C TRP A 10 9.59 13.69 29.28
N SER A 11 10.54 12.89 28.80
CA SER A 11 10.71 11.49 29.18
C SER A 11 11.11 11.31 30.63
N ALA A 12 11.87 12.27 31.20
CA ALA A 12 12.31 12.26 32.61
C ALA A 12 11.18 12.34 33.63
N LYS A 13 9.95 12.62 33.20
CA LYS A 13 8.76 12.63 34.04
C LYS A 13 8.23 11.23 34.37
N ALA A 14 8.68 10.19 33.66
CA ALA A 14 8.25 8.81 33.87
C ALA A 14 9.12 8.14 34.95
N ASP A 15 8.50 7.36 35.82
CA ASP A 15 9.22 6.62 36.92
C ASP A 15 10.22 5.62 36.36
N SER A 16 9.99 5.13 35.12
CA SER A 16 10.86 4.19 34.40
C SER A 16 11.94 4.87 33.56
N TYR A 17 12.17 6.18 33.75
CA TYR A 17 13.11 6.93 32.92
C TYR A 17 14.54 6.37 32.99
N ASN A 18 15.14 6.22 31.81
CA ASN A 18 16.55 5.86 31.66
C ASN A 18 17.17 6.73 30.55
N ALA A 19 18.14 7.56 30.90
CA ALA A 19 18.77 8.52 30.01
C ALA A 19 19.46 7.87 28.80
N GLN A 20 20.07 6.69 28.99
CA GLN A 20 20.72 5.97 27.90
C GLN A 20 19.70 5.42 26.90
N ALA A 21 18.62 4.81 27.41
CA ALA A 21 17.53 4.31 26.58
C ALA A 21 16.81 5.47 25.86
N CYS A 22 16.56 6.58 26.55
CA CYS A 22 15.97 7.78 25.96
C CYS A 22 16.79 8.31 24.77
N ARG A 23 18.09 8.41 24.94
CA ARG A 23 19.00 8.85 23.88
C ARG A 23 19.06 7.88 22.69
N ALA A 24 19.05 6.57 22.95
CA ALA A 24 19.02 5.55 21.93
C ALA A 24 17.70 5.62 21.12
N THR A 25 16.58 5.78 21.81
CA THR A 25 15.25 5.93 21.19
C THR A 25 15.20 7.19 20.30
N PHE A 26 15.65 8.34 20.82
CA PHE A 26 15.65 9.57 20.01
C PHE A 26 16.50 9.46 18.75
N ARG A 27 17.67 8.79 18.83
CA ARG A 27 18.53 8.53 17.68
C ARG A 27 17.93 7.57 16.67
N SER A 28 16.99 6.72 17.07
CA SER A 28 16.32 5.80 16.18
C SER A 28 15.26 6.47 15.30
N PHE A 29 14.80 7.66 15.65
CA PHE A 29 13.85 8.42 14.86
C PHE A 29 14.51 8.89 13.55
N LYS A 30 14.06 8.31 12.44
CA LYS A 30 14.48 8.71 11.11
C LYS A 30 13.39 9.58 10.50
N THR A 31 13.75 10.76 10.01
CA THR A 31 12.88 11.57 9.18
C THR A 31 12.74 10.92 7.81
N SER A 32 11.81 10.00 7.67
CA SER A 32 11.48 9.37 6.39
C SER A 32 10.16 9.93 5.88
N PRO A 33 10.01 10.17 4.57
CA PRO A 33 8.71 10.44 3.98
C PRO A 33 7.75 9.26 4.28
N GLY A 34 6.62 9.54 4.92
CA GLY A 34 5.65 8.50 5.34
C GLY A 34 5.82 8.00 6.78
N GLY A 35 6.74 8.56 7.56
CA GLY A 35 6.85 8.26 9.00
C GLY A 35 5.69 8.84 9.83
N VAL A 36 5.62 8.47 11.11
CA VAL A 36 4.64 8.98 12.07
C VAL A 36 4.81 10.49 12.19
N GLY A 37 3.87 11.25 11.65
CA GLY A 37 3.88 12.71 11.68
C GLY A 37 3.22 13.29 12.94
N ALA A 38 3.37 14.61 13.13
CA ALA A 38 2.74 15.32 14.24
C ALA A 38 1.22 15.06 14.34
N GLY A 39 0.53 14.83 13.24
CA GLY A 39 -0.90 14.49 13.21
C GLY A 39 -1.24 13.22 13.98
N ALA A 40 -0.41 12.19 13.89
CA ALA A 40 -0.61 10.93 14.64
C ALA A 40 -0.39 11.15 16.15
N LEU A 41 0.60 11.97 16.52
CA LEU A 41 0.83 12.33 17.92
C LEU A 41 -0.37 13.07 18.52
N PHE A 42 -0.92 14.06 17.79
CA PHE A 42 -2.11 14.79 18.24
C PHE A 42 -3.36 13.92 18.25
N GLY A 43 -3.49 12.96 17.34
CA GLY A 43 -4.54 11.95 17.38
C GLY A 43 -4.49 11.14 18.66
N MET A 44 -3.34 10.55 18.95
CA MET A 44 -3.12 9.77 20.16
C MET A 44 -3.34 10.61 21.44
N ALA A 45 -2.88 11.85 21.48
CA ALA A 45 -3.10 12.74 22.62
C ALA A 45 -4.60 12.97 22.88
N ARG A 46 -5.40 13.16 21.83
CA ARG A 46 -6.87 13.30 21.94
C ARG A 46 -7.53 12.02 22.46
N ASP A 47 -7.08 10.86 21.98
CA ASP A 47 -7.59 9.55 22.45
C ASP A 47 -7.33 9.35 23.95
N HIS A 48 -6.27 9.97 24.47
CA HIS A 48 -5.93 10.01 25.90
C HIS A 48 -6.48 11.24 26.65
N GLY A 49 -7.48 11.93 26.08
CA GLY A 49 -8.22 13.01 26.73
C GLY A 49 -7.55 14.39 26.68
N TRP A 50 -6.47 14.55 25.88
CA TRP A 50 -5.91 15.86 25.64
C TRP A 50 -6.82 16.67 24.72
N ASN A 51 -7.27 17.84 25.20
CA ASN A 51 -7.99 18.82 24.41
C ASN A 51 -7.12 20.07 24.28
N GLU A 52 -7.02 20.63 23.09
CA GLU A 52 -6.51 21.98 22.91
C GLU A 52 -7.39 22.94 23.71
N GLY A 53 -6.96 23.29 24.92
CA GLY A 53 -7.65 24.30 25.74
C GLY A 53 -7.72 25.58 24.93
N ASN A 54 -8.92 26.13 24.75
CA ASN A 54 -9.30 27.44 24.21
C ASN A 54 -8.15 28.31 23.63
N SER A 55 -7.40 27.81 22.67
CA SER A 55 -6.59 28.64 21.81
C SER A 55 -7.55 29.23 20.79
N THR A 56 -7.71 30.56 20.80
CA THR A 56 -8.36 31.33 19.75
C THR A 56 -7.99 30.71 18.40
N PRO A 57 -8.96 30.40 17.52
CA PRO A 57 -8.67 29.77 16.25
C PRO A 57 -7.66 30.63 15.49
N ARG A 58 -6.42 30.18 15.41
CA ARG A 58 -5.45 30.79 14.51
C ARG A 58 -6.05 30.64 13.12
N PRO A 59 -6.23 31.73 12.35
CA PRO A 59 -6.72 31.60 10.98
C PRO A 59 -5.90 30.52 10.30
N ALA A 60 -6.57 29.48 9.82
CA ALA A 60 -5.89 28.42 9.09
C ALA A 60 -5.10 29.09 7.95
N PRO A 61 -3.79 28.80 7.80
CA PRO A 61 -3.06 29.32 6.66
C PRO A 61 -3.85 28.96 5.43
N GLU A 62 -4.21 29.98 4.65
CA GLU A 62 -4.99 29.82 3.43
C GLU A 62 -4.28 28.74 2.61
N ARG A 63 -4.93 27.59 2.53
CA ARG A 63 -4.40 26.45 1.76
C ARG A 63 -4.29 26.97 0.34
N VAL A 64 -3.09 27.35 -0.09
CA VAL A 64 -2.81 27.60 -1.49
C VAL A 64 -3.29 26.32 -2.20
N LYS A 65 -4.46 26.43 -2.81
CA LYS A 65 -5.00 25.35 -3.65
C LYS A 65 -3.94 25.12 -4.70
N ARG A 66 -3.16 24.04 -4.56
CA ARG A 66 -2.36 23.59 -5.70
C ARG A 66 -3.30 23.57 -6.88
N PRO A 67 -2.89 24.10 -8.04
CA PRO A 67 -3.69 23.97 -9.24
C PRO A 67 -4.15 22.53 -9.31
N VAL A 68 -5.46 22.31 -9.25
CA VAL A 68 -6.04 20.99 -9.49
C VAL A 68 -5.65 20.70 -10.93
N GLU A 69 -4.67 19.82 -11.11
CA GLU A 69 -4.40 19.27 -12.44
C GLU A 69 -5.76 18.86 -13.01
N PRO A 70 -6.12 19.35 -14.21
CA PRO A 70 -7.42 19.01 -14.77
C PRO A 70 -7.53 17.49 -14.72
N PRO A 71 -8.67 16.93 -14.28
CA PRO A 71 -8.83 15.50 -14.16
C PRO A 71 -8.40 14.90 -15.50
N HIS A 72 -7.30 14.15 -15.48
CA HIS A 72 -6.94 13.33 -16.63
C HIS A 72 -8.21 12.57 -16.99
N LYS A 73 -8.79 12.87 -18.17
CA LYS A 73 -9.86 12.04 -18.72
C LYS A 73 -9.34 10.60 -18.60
N PRO A 74 -9.95 9.75 -17.77
CA PRO A 74 -9.51 8.37 -17.70
C PRO A 74 -9.60 7.86 -19.13
N ALA A 75 -8.48 7.34 -19.67
CA ALA A 75 -8.54 6.51 -20.85
C ALA A 75 -9.62 5.45 -20.56
N PRO A 76 -10.48 5.10 -21.55
CA PRO A 76 -11.56 4.15 -21.31
C PRO A 76 -10.94 2.95 -20.61
N ALA A 77 -11.28 2.81 -19.34
CA ALA A 77 -10.73 1.76 -18.50
C ALA A 77 -11.26 0.44 -19.08
N MET A 78 -10.38 -0.37 -19.66
CA MET A 78 -10.75 -1.74 -20.01
C MET A 78 -11.27 -2.41 -18.73
N GLY A 79 -12.46 -2.97 -18.77
CA GLY A 79 -13.11 -3.54 -17.61
C GLY A 79 -12.20 -4.59 -16.94
N ALA A 80 -12.03 -4.54 -15.63
CA ALA A 80 -11.20 -5.49 -14.89
C ALA A 80 -11.62 -6.93 -15.19
N SER A 81 -12.92 -7.20 -15.31
CA SER A 81 -13.48 -8.52 -15.62
C SER A 81 -13.13 -8.98 -17.04
N GLU A 82 -13.16 -8.06 -18.01
CA GLU A 82 -12.81 -8.36 -19.39
C GLU A 82 -11.32 -8.73 -19.51
N LEU A 83 -10.45 -7.95 -18.88
CA LEU A 83 -9.02 -8.23 -18.81
C LEU A 83 -8.74 -9.57 -18.13
N TYR A 84 -9.36 -9.78 -16.97
CA TYR A 84 -9.16 -11.01 -16.20
C TYR A 84 -9.62 -12.25 -16.98
N GLY A 85 -10.72 -12.16 -17.72
CA GLY A 85 -11.27 -13.27 -18.52
C GLY A 85 -10.38 -13.70 -19.69
N ARG A 86 -9.55 -12.80 -20.23
CA ARG A 86 -8.65 -13.13 -21.36
C ARG A 86 -7.26 -13.60 -20.92
N PHE A 87 -6.93 -13.50 -19.63
CA PHE A 87 -5.62 -13.92 -19.13
C PHE A 87 -5.58 -15.43 -18.86
N GLU A 88 -4.40 -16.02 -19.02
CA GLU A 88 -4.16 -17.43 -18.82
C GLU A 88 -4.10 -17.79 -17.32
N ALA A 89 -4.44 -19.03 -16.97
CA ALA A 89 -4.31 -19.51 -15.60
C ALA A 89 -2.83 -19.53 -15.19
N ALA A 90 -2.56 -19.08 -13.95
CA ALA A 90 -1.21 -19.15 -13.38
C ALA A 90 -0.83 -20.59 -13.06
N THR A 91 0.47 -20.90 -13.18
CA THR A 91 1.02 -22.20 -12.82
C THR A 91 2.16 -22.05 -11.82
N ASN A 92 2.53 -23.15 -11.15
CA ASN A 92 3.66 -23.19 -10.22
C ASN A 92 5.00 -22.82 -10.89
N ALA A 93 5.09 -22.89 -12.22
CA ALA A 93 6.27 -22.51 -12.99
C ALA A 93 6.46 -21.00 -13.11
N HIS A 94 5.46 -20.19 -12.74
CA HIS A 94 5.58 -18.74 -12.82
C HIS A 94 6.72 -18.23 -11.93
N PRO A 95 7.67 -17.40 -12.44
CA PRO A 95 8.89 -17.02 -11.72
C PRO A 95 8.64 -16.40 -10.35
N TYR A 96 7.60 -15.58 -10.19
CA TYR A 96 7.25 -14.98 -8.92
C TYR A 96 6.76 -16.01 -7.91
N ILE A 97 5.93 -16.99 -8.34
CA ILE A 97 5.40 -18.06 -7.49
C ILE A 97 6.55 -18.97 -7.03
N ALA A 98 7.43 -19.35 -7.94
CA ALA A 98 8.62 -20.14 -7.63
C ALA A 98 9.56 -19.42 -6.65
N ALA A 99 9.83 -18.13 -6.88
CA ALA A 99 10.68 -17.30 -5.99
C ALA A 99 10.09 -17.15 -4.58
N LYS A 100 8.77 -17.16 -4.45
CA LYS A 100 8.07 -17.11 -3.15
C LYS A 100 7.90 -18.50 -2.49
N ARG A 101 8.38 -19.55 -3.13
CA ARG A 101 8.21 -20.95 -2.67
C ARG A 101 6.73 -21.30 -2.41
N ALA A 102 5.84 -20.74 -3.21
CA ALA A 102 4.40 -20.92 -3.07
C ALA A 102 3.87 -22.14 -3.87
N ALA A 103 4.73 -23.11 -4.16
CA ALA A 103 4.30 -24.38 -4.75
C ALA A 103 3.35 -25.11 -3.80
N GLY A 104 2.21 -25.56 -4.32
CA GLY A 104 1.16 -26.22 -3.54
C GLY A 104 0.09 -25.28 -2.94
N VAL A 105 0.24 -23.97 -3.10
CA VAL A 105 -0.82 -23.01 -2.78
C VAL A 105 -1.86 -23.06 -3.91
N PRO A 106 -3.18 -22.97 -3.62
CA PRO A 106 -4.20 -22.86 -4.65
C PRO A 106 -3.97 -21.64 -5.57
N LEU A 107 -3.89 -21.87 -6.86
CA LEU A 107 -3.62 -20.84 -7.88
C LEU A 107 -4.83 -20.53 -8.76
N ASP A 108 -5.98 -21.16 -8.49
CA ASP A 108 -7.17 -21.15 -9.37
C ASP A 108 -7.64 -19.76 -9.76
N ALA A 109 -7.51 -18.80 -8.84
CA ALA A 109 -7.87 -17.41 -9.07
C ALA A 109 -6.73 -16.55 -9.62
N LEU A 110 -5.53 -17.07 -9.74
CA LEU A 110 -4.41 -16.31 -10.27
C LEU A 110 -4.34 -16.46 -11.79
N ARG A 111 -3.96 -15.39 -12.48
CA ARG A 111 -3.79 -15.36 -13.93
C ARG A 111 -2.42 -14.83 -14.29
N VAL A 112 -2.04 -15.03 -15.55
CA VAL A 112 -0.82 -14.49 -16.14
C VAL A 112 -1.20 -13.72 -17.39
N VAL A 113 -0.63 -12.55 -17.57
CA VAL A 113 -0.80 -11.77 -18.79
C VAL A 113 -0.05 -12.49 -19.92
N PRO A 114 -0.72 -12.87 -21.04
CA PRO A 114 -0.06 -13.54 -22.17
C PRO A 114 1.10 -12.73 -22.75
N ALA A 115 2.09 -13.40 -23.32
CA ALA A 115 3.27 -12.75 -23.89
C ALA A 115 2.94 -11.73 -25.00
N GLY A 116 1.87 -11.96 -25.75
CA GLY A 116 1.41 -11.08 -26.83
C GLY A 116 0.36 -10.05 -26.44
N ASP A 117 0.00 -9.96 -25.15
CA ASP A 117 -1.03 -9.03 -24.68
C ASP A 117 -0.55 -7.57 -24.76
N PRO A 118 -1.38 -6.66 -25.33
CA PRO A 118 -1.01 -5.25 -25.50
C PRO A 118 -1.06 -4.44 -24.19
N LEU A 119 -1.45 -5.03 -23.06
CA LEU A 119 -1.60 -4.31 -21.81
C LEU A 119 -0.30 -3.63 -21.38
N ARG A 120 -0.36 -2.32 -21.20
CA ARG A 120 0.73 -1.49 -20.68
C ARG A 120 0.25 -0.67 -19.50
N ILE A 121 1.07 -0.59 -18.48
CA ILE A 121 0.84 0.27 -17.31
C ILE A 121 2.10 1.10 -17.07
N MET A 122 1.95 2.40 -16.89
CA MET A 122 3.07 3.34 -16.72
C MET A 122 4.12 3.26 -17.84
N GLY A 123 3.68 2.91 -19.08
CA GLY A 123 4.56 2.78 -20.22
C GLY A 123 5.24 1.41 -20.38
N GLU A 124 5.22 0.57 -19.35
CA GLU A 124 5.81 -0.77 -19.37
C GLU A 124 4.82 -1.84 -19.84
N SER A 125 5.30 -2.83 -20.59
CA SER A 125 4.51 -4.01 -20.96
C SER A 125 4.25 -4.86 -19.74
N MET A 126 3.01 -5.34 -19.59
CA MET A 126 2.64 -6.27 -18.51
C MET A 126 2.68 -7.74 -18.96
N ALA A 127 3.19 -8.04 -20.15
CA ALA A 127 3.35 -9.43 -20.62
C ALA A 127 4.15 -10.25 -19.57
N GLY A 128 3.64 -11.42 -19.21
CA GLY A 128 4.21 -12.29 -18.19
C GLY A 128 3.98 -11.82 -16.75
N ALA A 129 3.22 -10.77 -16.50
CA ALA A 129 2.88 -10.35 -15.15
C ALA A 129 1.91 -11.34 -14.50
N LEU A 130 2.14 -11.64 -13.22
CA LEU A 130 1.16 -12.35 -12.39
C LEU A 130 0.02 -11.39 -12.03
N VAL A 131 -1.21 -11.86 -12.18
CA VAL A 131 -2.43 -11.08 -11.94
C VAL A 131 -3.15 -11.65 -10.73
N VAL A 132 -3.37 -10.79 -9.75
CA VAL A 132 -4.07 -11.10 -8.51
C VAL A 132 -5.39 -10.34 -8.52
N PRO A 133 -6.56 -11.02 -8.51
CA PRO A 133 -7.85 -10.35 -8.47
C PRO A 133 -8.12 -9.79 -7.07
N CYS A 134 -8.64 -8.57 -6.99
CA CYS A 134 -9.14 -7.98 -5.76
C CYS A 134 -10.67 -8.05 -5.79
N ILE A 135 -11.25 -8.84 -4.90
CA ILE A 135 -12.68 -9.09 -4.81
C ILE A 135 -13.29 -8.21 -3.72
N ALA A 136 -14.32 -7.46 -4.05
CA ALA A 136 -15.06 -6.64 -3.11
C ALA A 136 -15.95 -7.50 -2.18
N MET A 137 -16.53 -6.89 -1.13
CA MET A 137 -17.36 -7.60 -0.15
C MET A 137 -18.62 -8.24 -0.76
N ASP A 138 -19.11 -7.68 -1.86
CA ASP A 138 -20.28 -8.19 -2.60
C ASP A 138 -19.93 -9.34 -3.57
N GLY A 139 -18.66 -9.77 -3.58
CA GLY A 139 -18.16 -10.81 -4.47
C GLY A 139 -17.80 -10.32 -5.89
N THR A 140 -17.94 -9.04 -6.18
CA THR A 140 -17.57 -8.49 -7.49
C THR A 140 -16.08 -8.26 -7.61
N LEU A 141 -15.54 -8.37 -8.83
CA LEU A 141 -14.15 -8.04 -9.11
C LEU A 141 -13.97 -6.52 -9.14
N SER A 142 -13.31 -5.99 -8.11
CA SER A 142 -13.07 -4.56 -7.96
C SER A 142 -11.93 -4.07 -8.86
N THR A 143 -10.78 -4.74 -8.78
CA THR A 143 -9.59 -4.38 -9.57
C THR A 143 -8.66 -5.59 -9.72
N LEU A 144 -7.58 -5.39 -10.47
CA LEU A 144 -6.50 -6.35 -10.63
C LEU A 144 -5.20 -5.74 -10.10
N GLN A 145 -4.48 -6.49 -9.27
CA GLN A 145 -3.10 -6.17 -8.96
C GLN A 145 -2.18 -6.97 -9.89
N LEU A 146 -1.27 -6.29 -10.55
CA LEU A 146 -0.29 -6.88 -11.44
C LEU A 146 1.08 -6.89 -10.79
N ILE A 147 1.73 -8.05 -10.81
CA ILE A 147 3.10 -8.24 -10.35
C ILE A 147 3.94 -8.50 -11.60
N PRO A 148 4.61 -7.48 -12.16
CA PRO A 148 5.34 -7.60 -13.39
C PRO A 148 6.57 -8.51 -13.26
N PRO A 149 7.13 -8.99 -14.38
CA PRO A 149 8.39 -9.72 -14.38
C PRO A 149 9.51 -8.94 -13.69
N PRO A 150 10.54 -9.63 -13.14
CA PRO A 150 11.59 -9.00 -12.33
C PRO A 150 12.30 -7.83 -13.02
N ASP A 151 12.58 -7.94 -14.31
CA ASP A 151 13.23 -6.89 -15.11
C ASP A 151 12.34 -5.65 -15.25
N VAL A 152 11.04 -5.82 -15.50
CA VAL A 152 10.06 -4.72 -15.54
C VAL A 152 9.91 -4.08 -14.17
N ALA A 153 9.80 -4.91 -13.12
CA ALA A 153 9.72 -4.42 -11.74
C ALA A 153 10.96 -3.60 -11.34
N GLN A 154 12.13 -4.01 -11.79
CA GLN A 154 13.39 -3.30 -11.56
C GLN A 154 13.42 -1.94 -12.27
N ARG A 155 13.02 -1.89 -13.56
CA ARG A 155 12.90 -0.61 -14.30
C ARG A 155 11.91 0.35 -13.64
N LEU A 156 10.75 -0.14 -13.21
CA LEU A 156 9.78 0.66 -12.50
C LEU A 156 10.36 1.27 -11.22
N LYS A 157 11.03 0.45 -10.40
CA LYS A 157 11.68 0.91 -9.17
C LYS A 157 12.79 1.92 -9.43
N ALA A 158 13.61 1.72 -10.44
CA ALA A 158 14.65 2.67 -10.84
C ALA A 158 14.08 4.05 -11.21
N ASN A 159 12.85 4.08 -11.72
CA ASN A 159 12.10 5.30 -12.05
C ASN A 159 11.20 5.80 -10.89
N GLY A 160 11.42 5.34 -9.65
CA GLY A 160 10.64 5.75 -8.48
C GLY A 160 9.19 5.25 -8.48
N LYS A 161 8.86 4.22 -9.28
CA LYS A 161 7.54 3.63 -9.39
C LYS A 161 7.42 2.37 -8.51
N PRO A 162 6.21 2.01 -8.06
CA PRO A 162 6.02 0.78 -7.30
C PRO A 162 6.30 -0.46 -8.17
N GLY A 163 6.85 -1.51 -7.55
CA GLY A 163 7.13 -2.79 -8.23
C GLY A 163 5.90 -3.69 -8.38
N LYS A 164 4.76 -3.33 -7.77
CA LYS A 164 3.44 -3.95 -7.97
C LYS A 164 2.50 -2.84 -8.39
N LEU A 165 1.63 -3.11 -9.33
CA LEU A 165 0.78 -2.10 -9.96
C LEU A 165 -0.68 -2.53 -9.87
N ASN A 166 -1.57 -1.59 -9.61
CA ASN A 166 -3.00 -1.80 -9.73
C ASN A 166 -3.48 -1.36 -11.11
N LEU A 167 -4.57 -1.95 -11.58
CA LEU A 167 -5.16 -1.58 -12.85
C LEU A 167 -5.62 -0.12 -12.79
N PRO A 168 -5.15 0.75 -13.71
CA PRO A 168 -5.53 2.16 -13.72
C PRO A 168 -7.03 2.36 -13.89
N GLY A 169 -7.59 3.36 -13.20
CA GLY A 169 -9.01 3.71 -13.28
C GLY A 169 -9.94 2.83 -12.43
N HIS A 170 -9.39 1.84 -11.71
CA HIS A 170 -10.16 0.96 -10.82
C HIS A 170 -9.69 1.15 -9.38
N PRO A 171 -10.57 1.55 -8.45
CA PRO A 171 -10.21 1.70 -7.05
C PRO A 171 -9.89 0.33 -6.44
N VAL A 172 -8.92 0.27 -5.55
CA VAL A 172 -8.65 -0.93 -4.75
C VAL A 172 -9.68 -0.98 -3.63
N ASN A 173 -10.76 -1.70 -3.87
CA ASN A 173 -11.86 -1.87 -2.92
C ASN A 173 -12.17 -3.36 -2.77
N GLY A 174 -11.28 -4.09 -2.12
CA GLY A 174 -11.39 -5.53 -1.95
C GLY A 174 -10.07 -6.17 -1.59
N TRP A 175 -10.08 -7.48 -1.50
CA TRP A 175 -8.92 -8.30 -1.14
C TRP A 175 -8.83 -9.55 -2.00
N PHE A 176 -7.70 -10.22 -1.91
CA PHE A 176 -7.50 -11.55 -2.48
C PHE A 176 -7.47 -12.57 -1.34
N THR A 177 -8.24 -13.65 -1.50
CA THR A 177 -8.29 -14.75 -0.52
C THR A 177 -7.65 -16.00 -1.11
N VAL A 178 -6.76 -16.62 -0.35
CA VAL A 178 -6.22 -17.95 -0.64
C VAL A 178 -6.93 -18.95 0.25
N GLY A 179 -7.61 -19.93 -0.37
CA GLY A 179 -8.43 -20.91 0.34
C GLY A 179 -9.86 -20.43 0.60
N THR A 180 -10.55 -21.12 1.49
CA THR A 180 -11.96 -20.85 1.81
C THR A 180 -12.10 -20.34 3.24
N ILE A 181 -12.77 -19.21 3.42
CA ILE A 181 -13.10 -18.68 4.73
C ILE A 181 -14.41 -19.35 5.20
N ALA A 182 -14.35 -20.04 6.32
CA ALA A 182 -15.52 -20.65 6.97
C ALA A 182 -15.75 -20.03 8.36
N PRO A 183 -16.96 -20.11 8.92
CA PRO A 183 -17.22 -19.68 10.30
C PRO A 183 -16.31 -20.38 11.28
N GLY A 184 -15.62 -19.61 12.14
CA GLY A 184 -14.65 -20.15 13.13
C GLY A 184 -13.26 -20.44 12.57
N ALA A 185 -13.00 -20.23 11.28
CA ALA A 185 -11.67 -20.40 10.70
C ALA A 185 -10.71 -19.30 11.17
N VAL A 186 -9.42 -19.66 11.32
CA VAL A 186 -8.35 -18.68 11.53
C VAL A 186 -8.00 -18.07 10.20
N VAL A 187 -8.02 -16.74 10.12
CA VAL A 187 -7.67 -15.98 8.92
C VAL A 187 -6.37 -15.24 9.16
N TYR A 188 -5.40 -15.42 8.29
CA TYR A 188 -4.16 -14.65 8.28
C TYR A 188 -4.29 -13.51 7.29
N VAL A 189 -4.05 -12.28 7.75
CA VAL A 189 -4.07 -11.08 6.91
C VAL A 189 -2.64 -10.64 6.66
N ALA A 190 -2.31 -10.37 5.40
CA ALA A 190 -1.01 -9.84 4.98
C ALA A 190 -1.20 -8.64 4.06
N GLU A 191 -0.34 -7.62 4.18
CA GLU A 191 -0.25 -6.45 3.32
C GLU A 191 0.87 -6.59 2.27
#